data_2c289c7a46ebd83629b489355b19ff82
#
_entry.id   2c289c7a46ebd83629b489355b19ff82
#
_cell.length_a   1.000
_cell.length_b   1.000
_cell.length_c   1.000
_cell.angle_alpha   90.00
_cell.angle_beta   90.00
_cell.angle_gamma   90.00
#
_symmetry.space_group_name_H-M   'P 1'
#
loop_
_entity.id
_entity.type
_entity.pdbx_description
1 polymer ?
#
loop_
_entity_poly.entity_id
_entity_poly.type
_entity_poly.pdbx_seq_one_letter_code
_entity_poly.pdbx_strand_id
1 'polypeptide(L)'
;DSAVSNGVNSMGDSLTEVLVILALAAGCLLAFACWRVRVGRAGWPAWICYQIARVHRLCFVSVQQVGECSIPEEGPAIIVANHTSPVDPMLIWTRHFVNFRRPHLRVIGYLTAREYFELPGFVNWVCRAMECIPVDRNGRDMQSVRIALERLKQGRLLGLFPEGRLNEETPSEQLLVGDTGIAWLALKAAVPVIPIFIENAPRSPSMVWVFFRRSRVRLIYGQPLDLSAWQGKRTSPELLAEVTDHIMGSLARLGGIRYSPHPRPPAQSA
;
A
#
# COMPACT_ATOMS: atom_id res chain seq x y z
N ASP A 1 41.97 -36.06 -37.82
CA ASP A 1 40.67 -35.41 -38.18
C ASP A 1 39.46 -35.98 -37.44
N SER A 2 39.46 -37.26 -37.01
CA SER A 2 38.33 -37.87 -36.30
C SER A 2 38.14 -37.40 -34.84
N ALA A 3 39.20 -37.03 -34.15
CA ALA A 3 39.12 -36.59 -32.77
C ALA A 3 38.55 -35.16 -32.59
N VAL A 4 38.78 -34.27 -33.59
CA VAL A 4 38.25 -32.92 -33.62
C VAL A 4 36.76 -32.90 -33.92
N SER A 5 36.32 -33.79 -34.82
CA SER A 5 34.89 -33.91 -35.19
C SER A 5 34.04 -34.47 -34.02
N ASN A 6 34.53 -35.40 -33.22
CA ASN A 6 33.84 -35.90 -32.03
C ASN A 6 33.72 -34.88 -30.89
N GLY A 7 34.71 -34.01 -30.72
CA GLY A 7 34.68 -32.93 -29.71
C GLY A 7 33.65 -31.85 -30.05
N VAL A 8 33.49 -31.49 -31.33
CA VAL A 8 32.51 -30.49 -31.78
C VAL A 8 31.08 -31.02 -31.66
N ASN A 9 30.83 -32.30 -31.96
CA ASN A 9 29.50 -32.90 -31.79
C ASN A 9 29.10 -33.00 -30.32
N SER A 10 30.00 -33.42 -29.42
CA SER A 10 29.69 -33.54 -28.00
C SER A 10 29.40 -32.15 -27.32
N MET A 11 30.04 -31.10 -27.79
CA MET A 11 29.80 -29.75 -27.31
C MET A 11 28.47 -29.18 -27.84
N GLY A 12 28.08 -29.55 -29.05
CA GLY A 12 26.77 -29.21 -29.63
C GLY A 12 25.63 -29.91 -28.90
N ASP A 13 25.78 -31.16 -28.54
CA ASP A 13 24.79 -31.94 -27.79
C ASP A 13 24.59 -31.38 -26.39
N SER A 14 25.68 -31.04 -25.66
CA SER A 14 25.60 -30.38 -24.35
C SER A 14 24.89 -29.01 -24.39
N LEU A 15 25.15 -28.21 -25.42
CA LEU A 15 24.50 -26.91 -25.56
C LEU A 15 23.00 -27.07 -25.84
N THR A 16 22.63 -28.05 -26.65
CA THR A 16 21.22 -28.34 -26.95
C THR A 16 20.49 -28.82 -25.70
N GLU A 17 21.08 -29.70 -24.89
CA GLU A 17 20.51 -30.14 -23.61
C GLU A 17 20.29 -28.97 -22.65
N VAL A 18 21.26 -28.05 -22.50
CA VAL A 18 21.15 -26.85 -21.65
C VAL A 18 20.02 -25.95 -22.15
N LEU A 19 19.90 -25.72 -23.46
CA LEU A 19 18.82 -24.92 -24.02
C LEU A 19 17.44 -25.53 -23.79
N VAL A 20 17.31 -26.84 -23.91
CA VAL A 20 16.06 -27.58 -23.64
C VAL A 20 15.69 -27.46 -22.16
N ILE A 21 16.64 -27.64 -21.25
CA ILE A 21 16.39 -27.47 -19.81
C ILE A 21 15.95 -26.05 -19.48
N LEU A 22 16.60 -25.03 -20.05
CA LEU A 22 16.23 -23.64 -19.87
C LEU A 22 14.83 -23.33 -20.42
N ALA A 23 14.49 -23.89 -21.60
CA ALA A 23 13.16 -23.71 -22.18
C ALA A 23 12.07 -24.38 -21.33
N LEU A 24 12.32 -25.59 -20.83
CA LEU A 24 11.39 -26.26 -19.90
C LEU A 24 11.24 -25.50 -18.60
N ALA A 25 12.32 -25.00 -18.01
CA ALA A 25 12.28 -24.19 -16.81
C ALA A 25 11.49 -22.89 -17.03
N ALA A 26 11.71 -22.19 -18.15
CA ALA A 26 10.96 -21.00 -18.52
C ALA A 26 9.46 -21.30 -18.72
N GLY A 27 9.13 -22.42 -19.37
CA GLY A 27 7.76 -22.89 -19.54
C GLY A 27 7.06 -23.16 -18.21
N CYS A 28 7.75 -23.84 -17.28
CA CYS A 28 7.23 -24.09 -15.93
C CYS A 28 7.01 -22.78 -15.15
N LEU A 29 7.95 -21.84 -15.24
CA LEU A 29 7.82 -20.53 -14.59
C LEU A 29 6.64 -19.73 -15.16
N LEU A 30 6.45 -19.75 -16.48
CA LEU A 30 5.33 -19.11 -17.14
C LEU A 30 3.99 -19.76 -16.75
N ALA A 31 3.92 -21.08 -16.76
CA ALA A 31 2.73 -21.81 -16.32
C ALA A 31 2.39 -21.52 -14.86
N PHE A 32 3.39 -21.48 -13.98
CA PHE A 32 3.21 -21.08 -12.60
C PHE A 32 2.71 -19.64 -12.47
N ALA A 33 3.29 -18.71 -13.23
CA ALA A 33 2.85 -17.31 -13.25
C ALA A 33 1.40 -17.17 -13.73
N CYS A 34 1.02 -17.85 -14.82
CA CYS A 34 -0.35 -17.90 -15.32
C CYS A 34 -1.34 -18.44 -14.28
N TRP A 35 -0.96 -19.53 -13.63
CA TRP A 35 -1.76 -20.11 -12.55
C TRP A 35 -1.93 -19.13 -11.38
N ARG A 36 -0.84 -18.48 -10.93
CA ARG A 36 -0.88 -17.49 -9.84
C ARG A 36 -1.76 -16.30 -10.17
N VAL A 37 -1.72 -15.79 -11.41
CA VAL A 37 -2.56 -14.68 -11.85
C VAL A 37 -4.04 -15.06 -11.87
N ARG A 38 -4.35 -16.26 -12.37
CA ARG A 38 -5.74 -16.77 -12.40
C ARG A 38 -6.31 -16.95 -11.00
N VAL A 39 -5.55 -17.56 -10.10
CA VAL A 39 -5.98 -17.80 -8.72
C VAL A 39 -6.04 -16.49 -7.93
N GLY A 40 -5.10 -15.57 -8.20
CA GLY A 40 -5.00 -14.31 -7.47
C GLY A 40 -6.09 -13.28 -7.76
N ARG A 41 -6.85 -13.42 -8.85
CA ARG A 41 -7.94 -12.52 -9.27
C ARG A 41 -7.56 -11.04 -9.48
N ALA A 42 -6.31 -10.65 -9.23
CA ALA A 42 -5.84 -9.28 -9.33
C ALA A 42 -5.35 -8.88 -10.74
N GLY A 43 -5.27 -9.85 -11.66
CA GLY A 43 -4.81 -9.62 -13.03
C GLY A 43 -3.29 -9.47 -13.18
N TRP A 44 -2.82 -9.50 -14.43
CA TRP A 44 -1.41 -9.41 -14.77
C TRP A 44 -0.74 -8.10 -14.31
N PRO A 45 -1.34 -6.90 -14.47
CA PRO A 45 -0.69 -5.66 -14.06
C PRO A 45 -0.36 -5.65 -12.57
N ALA A 46 -1.31 -5.98 -11.71
CA ALA A 46 -1.09 -6.04 -10.27
C ALA A 46 -0.07 -7.14 -9.89
N TRP A 47 -0.08 -8.28 -10.57
CA TRP A 47 0.90 -9.32 -10.33
C TRP A 47 2.33 -8.87 -10.71
N ILE A 48 2.51 -8.16 -11.82
CA ILE A 48 3.80 -7.58 -12.21
C ILE A 48 4.26 -6.56 -11.18
N CYS A 49 3.38 -5.62 -10.76
CA CYS A 49 3.67 -4.67 -9.70
C CYS A 49 4.13 -5.38 -8.42
N TYR A 50 3.47 -6.50 -8.06
CA TYR A 50 3.85 -7.30 -6.90
C TYR A 50 5.24 -7.90 -7.03
N GLN A 51 5.61 -8.45 -8.21
CA GLN A 51 6.96 -8.99 -8.42
C GLN A 51 8.03 -7.89 -8.35
N ILE A 52 7.78 -6.73 -8.96
CA ILE A 52 8.67 -5.57 -8.88
C ILE A 52 8.87 -5.16 -7.41
N ALA A 53 7.78 -4.98 -6.68
CA ALA A 53 7.82 -4.59 -5.28
C ALA A 53 8.49 -5.65 -4.38
N ARG A 54 8.31 -6.94 -4.69
CA ARG A 54 8.98 -8.05 -4.00
C ARG A 54 10.49 -8.03 -4.23
N VAL A 55 10.94 -7.86 -5.48
CA VAL A 55 12.37 -7.75 -5.82
C VAL A 55 12.97 -6.53 -5.14
N HIS A 56 12.30 -5.37 -5.22
CA HIS A 56 12.71 -4.16 -4.53
C HIS A 56 12.91 -4.41 -3.02
N ARG A 57 11.95 -5.04 -2.38
CA ARG A 57 12.04 -5.37 -0.95
C ARG A 57 13.22 -6.28 -0.63
N LEU A 58 13.50 -7.28 -1.48
CA LEU A 58 14.65 -8.18 -1.27
C LEU A 58 15.99 -7.48 -1.41
N CYS A 59 16.07 -6.50 -2.32
CA CYS A 59 17.33 -5.82 -2.64
C CYS A 59 17.63 -4.61 -1.73
N PHE A 60 16.58 -3.88 -1.32
CA PHE A 60 16.77 -2.56 -0.71
C PHE A 60 16.15 -2.43 0.68
N VAL A 61 15.05 -3.15 1.00
CA VAL A 61 14.32 -2.89 2.22
C VAL A 61 14.11 -4.17 3.04
N SER A 62 14.66 -4.19 4.26
CA SER A 62 14.30 -5.21 5.25
C SER A 62 13.05 -4.75 6.01
N VAL A 63 11.97 -5.54 5.97
CA VAL A 63 10.72 -5.20 6.65
C VAL A 63 10.50 -6.12 7.84
N GLN A 64 10.47 -5.54 9.03
CA GLN A 64 10.06 -6.19 10.27
C GLN A 64 8.58 -5.91 10.54
N GLN A 65 7.81 -6.93 10.78
CA GLN A 65 6.43 -6.81 11.25
C GLN A 65 6.39 -6.80 12.77
N VAL A 66 5.62 -5.86 13.34
CA VAL A 66 5.33 -5.79 14.77
C VAL A 66 3.81 -5.89 14.93
N GLY A 67 3.37 -6.82 15.76
CA GLY A 67 1.95 -7.14 15.91
C GLY A 67 1.41 -8.06 14.80
N GLU A 68 0.16 -8.51 14.97
CA GLU A 68 -0.53 -9.28 13.96
C GLU A 68 -1.09 -8.38 12.85
N CYS A 69 -0.98 -8.85 11.62
CA CYS A 69 -1.59 -8.17 10.49
C CYS A 69 -3.10 -8.30 10.54
N SER A 70 -3.78 -7.23 10.92
CA SER A 70 -5.24 -7.15 11.05
C SER A 70 -5.98 -6.85 9.73
N ILE A 71 -5.26 -6.72 8.60
CA ILE A 71 -5.89 -6.53 7.29
C ILE A 71 -6.66 -7.82 6.93
N PRO A 72 -7.97 -7.74 6.66
CA PRO A 72 -8.79 -8.91 6.42
C PRO A 72 -8.42 -9.60 5.10
N GLU A 73 -8.51 -10.93 5.07
CA GLU A 73 -8.30 -11.72 3.86
C GLU A 73 -9.42 -11.53 2.84
N GLU A 74 -10.64 -11.30 3.31
CA GLU A 74 -11.83 -11.04 2.51
C GLU A 74 -12.61 -9.84 3.07
N GLY A 75 -13.47 -9.25 2.23
CA GLY A 75 -14.26 -8.10 2.58
C GLY A 75 -13.49 -6.77 2.55
N PRO A 76 -14.19 -5.65 2.78
CA PRO A 76 -13.61 -4.32 2.71
C PRO A 76 -12.87 -3.95 3.99
N ALA A 77 -11.88 -3.07 3.86
CA ALA A 77 -11.26 -2.36 4.97
C ALA A 77 -10.63 -1.06 4.50
N ILE A 78 -10.54 -0.11 5.39
CA ILE A 78 -9.75 1.11 5.23
C ILE A 78 -8.45 0.93 6.02
N ILE A 79 -7.33 1.03 5.34
CA ILE A 79 -6.00 0.98 5.93
C ILE A 79 -5.50 2.40 6.07
N VAL A 80 -5.18 2.82 7.29
CA VAL A 80 -4.67 4.16 7.57
C VAL A 80 -3.23 4.07 8.04
N ALA A 81 -2.36 4.91 7.49
CA ALA A 81 -0.96 4.94 7.87
C ALA A 81 -0.38 6.36 7.88
N ASN A 82 0.71 6.57 8.62
CA ASN A 82 1.53 7.77 8.47
C ASN A 82 2.26 7.77 7.13
N HIS A 83 2.59 8.95 6.61
CA HIS A 83 3.18 9.11 5.29
C HIS A 83 4.52 9.84 5.32
N THR A 84 5.60 9.09 5.25
CA THR A 84 6.96 9.61 5.36
C THR A 84 7.84 9.33 4.14
N SER A 85 7.34 8.49 3.23
CA SER A 85 8.10 8.07 2.04
C SER A 85 7.18 7.73 0.86
N PRO A 86 7.58 8.03 -0.37
CA PRO A 86 6.87 7.59 -1.55
C PRO A 86 6.72 6.06 -1.68
N VAL A 87 7.54 5.28 -0.98
CA VAL A 87 7.49 3.81 -0.99
C VAL A 87 6.52 3.22 0.02
N ASP A 88 5.92 4.02 0.92
CA ASP A 88 5.02 3.54 1.97
C ASP A 88 3.88 2.64 1.48
N PRO A 89 3.16 2.99 0.38
CA PRO A 89 2.10 2.13 -0.15
C PRO A 89 2.60 0.72 -0.51
N MET A 90 3.77 0.66 -1.11
CA MET A 90 4.39 -0.59 -1.55
C MET A 90 4.84 -1.45 -0.35
N LEU A 91 5.34 -0.83 0.72
CA LEU A 91 5.80 -1.52 1.93
C LEU A 91 4.66 -2.24 2.63
N ILE A 92 3.52 -1.55 2.84
CA ILE A 92 2.31 -2.13 3.44
C ILE A 92 1.83 -3.29 2.57
N TRP A 93 1.68 -3.05 1.27
CA TRP A 93 1.11 -4.03 0.35
C TRP A 93 1.96 -5.30 0.24
N THR A 94 3.26 -5.18 0.04
CA THR A 94 4.15 -6.34 -0.14
C THR A 94 4.28 -7.19 1.11
N ARG A 95 4.23 -6.60 2.30
CA ARG A 95 4.32 -7.37 3.54
C ARG A 95 3.05 -8.18 3.79
N HIS A 96 1.89 -7.62 3.50
CA HIS A 96 0.61 -8.31 3.65
C HIS A 96 0.52 -9.59 2.80
N PHE A 97 1.09 -9.59 1.59
CA PHE A 97 0.97 -10.68 0.63
C PHE A 97 2.19 -11.62 0.51
N VAL A 98 3.20 -11.46 1.36
CA VAL A 98 4.40 -12.34 1.34
C VAL A 98 4.09 -13.79 1.73
N ASN A 99 2.97 -14.06 2.37
CA ASN A 99 2.62 -15.42 2.79
C ASN A 99 2.17 -16.26 1.59
N PHE A 100 2.99 -17.27 1.20
CA PHE A 100 2.67 -18.25 0.16
C PHE A 100 1.37 -19.04 0.42
N ARG A 101 0.88 -19.02 1.67
CA ARG A 101 -0.38 -19.69 2.05
C ARG A 101 -1.62 -18.93 1.59
N ARG A 102 -1.48 -17.65 1.17
CA ARG A 102 -2.62 -16.84 0.70
C ARG A 102 -2.70 -16.91 -0.83
N PRO A 103 -3.68 -17.61 -1.41
CA PRO A 103 -3.77 -17.76 -2.86
C PRO A 103 -4.15 -16.47 -3.57
N HIS A 104 -4.81 -15.53 -2.86
CA HIS A 104 -5.38 -14.33 -3.47
C HIS A 104 -4.50 -13.10 -3.23
N LEU A 105 -4.05 -12.50 -4.32
CA LEU A 105 -3.41 -11.20 -4.31
C LEU A 105 -4.51 -10.13 -4.28
N ARG A 106 -4.66 -9.44 -3.14
CA ARG A 106 -5.59 -8.31 -3.03
C ARG A 106 -4.85 -7.01 -3.26
N VAL A 107 -5.43 -6.13 -4.03
CA VAL A 107 -4.90 -4.78 -4.26
C VAL A 107 -5.38 -3.86 -3.15
N ILE A 108 -4.49 -2.99 -2.66
CA ILE A 108 -4.84 -1.86 -1.80
C ILE A 108 -4.84 -0.63 -2.71
N GLY A 109 -6.03 -0.12 -3.03
CA GLY A 109 -6.16 1.11 -3.82
C GLY A 109 -5.92 2.33 -2.93
N TYR A 110 -4.95 3.19 -3.29
CA TYR A 110 -4.67 4.40 -2.52
C TYR A 110 -5.32 5.62 -3.14
N LEU A 111 -5.75 6.57 -2.30
CA LEU A 111 -6.04 7.92 -2.75
C LEU A 111 -4.72 8.58 -3.14
N THR A 112 -4.60 8.97 -4.39
CA THR A 112 -3.34 9.46 -4.98
C THR A 112 -3.60 10.78 -5.70
N ALA A 113 -2.73 11.75 -5.49
CA ALA A 113 -2.88 13.05 -6.14
C ALA A 113 -2.98 12.90 -7.67
N ARG A 114 -3.91 13.63 -8.27
CA ARG A 114 -4.26 13.55 -9.70
C ARG A 114 -3.06 13.74 -10.61
N GLU A 115 -2.10 14.56 -10.21
CA GLU A 115 -0.87 14.83 -10.96
C GLU A 115 -0.09 13.55 -11.27
N TYR A 116 -0.08 12.56 -10.37
CA TYR A 116 0.58 11.28 -10.60
C TYR A 116 -0.16 10.39 -11.60
N PHE A 117 -1.49 10.54 -11.67
CA PHE A 117 -2.29 9.86 -12.69
C PHE A 117 -2.11 10.43 -14.08
N GLU A 118 -1.82 11.72 -14.19
CA GLU A 118 -1.63 12.42 -15.45
C GLU A 118 -0.21 12.29 -16.00
N LEU A 119 0.74 11.85 -15.14
CA LEU A 119 2.10 11.55 -15.61
C LEU A 119 2.07 10.38 -16.60
N PRO A 120 2.61 10.57 -17.82
CA PRO A 120 2.66 9.48 -18.78
C PRO A 120 3.63 8.37 -18.36
N GLY A 121 3.38 7.14 -18.85
CA GLY A 121 4.31 6.03 -18.70
C GLY A 121 4.10 5.22 -17.42
N PHE A 122 5.20 4.83 -16.77
CA PHE A 122 5.22 3.82 -15.70
C PHE A 122 4.40 4.20 -14.47
N VAL A 123 4.44 5.45 -14.03
CA VAL A 123 3.69 5.90 -12.84
C VAL A 123 2.18 5.78 -13.04
N ASN A 124 1.69 6.27 -14.17
CA ASN A 124 0.27 6.13 -14.54
C ASN A 124 -0.14 4.66 -14.61
N TRP A 125 0.71 3.82 -15.24
CA TRP A 125 0.44 2.39 -15.34
C TRP A 125 0.36 1.72 -13.95
N VAL A 126 1.26 2.04 -13.03
CA VAL A 126 1.23 1.54 -11.64
C VAL A 126 -0.04 2.02 -10.94
N CYS A 127 -0.39 3.30 -11.03
CA CYS A 127 -1.60 3.85 -10.41
C CYS A 127 -2.86 3.08 -10.88
N ARG A 128 -2.96 2.78 -12.18
CA ARG A 128 -4.07 1.99 -12.74
C ARG A 128 -4.04 0.54 -12.31
N ALA A 129 -2.87 -0.10 -12.34
CA ALA A 129 -2.69 -1.49 -11.94
C ALA A 129 -3.01 -1.71 -10.46
N MET A 130 -2.69 -0.72 -9.63
CA MET A 130 -2.97 -0.71 -8.19
C MET A 130 -4.33 -0.15 -7.83
N GLU A 131 -5.18 0.11 -8.83
CA GLU A 131 -6.53 0.65 -8.63
C GLU A 131 -6.55 1.91 -7.76
N CYS A 132 -5.52 2.73 -7.83
CA CYS A 132 -5.48 4.00 -7.12
C CYS A 132 -6.65 4.92 -7.55
N ILE A 133 -7.04 5.82 -6.68
CA ILE A 133 -8.14 6.77 -6.93
C ILE A 133 -7.53 8.17 -7.02
N PRO A 134 -7.64 8.85 -8.18
CA PRO A 134 -7.12 10.21 -8.32
C PRO A 134 -7.91 11.19 -7.46
N VAL A 135 -7.21 12.03 -6.72
CA VAL A 135 -7.79 13.05 -5.83
C VAL A 135 -7.25 14.43 -6.16
N ASP A 136 -8.13 15.39 -6.28
CA ASP A 136 -7.76 16.80 -6.37
C ASP A 136 -7.48 17.36 -4.98
N ARG A 137 -6.30 17.97 -4.79
CA ARG A 137 -5.88 18.51 -3.48
C ARG A 137 -6.70 19.73 -3.02
N ASN A 138 -7.65 20.19 -3.82
CA ASN A 138 -8.47 21.38 -3.54
C ASN A 138 -9.61 21.12 -2.52
N GLY A 139 -9.65 19.96 -1.86
CA GLY A 139 -10.53 19.66 -0.73
C GLY A 139 -12.03 19.50 -1.05
N ARG A 140 -12.43 19.46 -2.34
CA ARG A 140 -13.85 19.39 -2.75
C ARG A 140 -14.14 18.24 -3.73
N ASP A 141 -13.26 17.26 -3.82
CA ASP A 141 -13.40 16.17 -4.78
C ASP A 141 -14.37 15.08 -4.29
N MET A 142 -15.67 15.38 -4.42
CA MET A 142 -16.74 14.42 -4.11
C MET A 142 -16.75 13.20 -5.04
N GLN A 143 -16.13 13.29 -6.21
CA GLN A 143 -16.06 12.18 -7.16
C GLN A 143 -15.13 11.09 -6.63
N SER A 144 -13.94 11.44 -6.16
CA SER A 144 -12.98 10.51 -5.58
C SER A 144 -13.56 9.80 -4.35
N VAL A 145 -14.27 10.55 -3.52
CA VAL A 145 -14.96 9.99 -2.34
C VAL A 145 -16.06 8.99 -2.74
N ARG A 146 -16.84 9.29 -3.79
CA ARG A 146 -17.86 8.36 -4.33
C ARG A 146 -17.22 7.07 -4.85
N ILE A 147 -16.11 7.19 -5.61
CA ILE A 147 -15.36 6.04 -6.11
C ILE A 147 -14.82 5.20 -4.94
N ALA A 148 -14.27 5.84 -3.91
CA ALA A 148 -13.76 5.18 -2.72
C ALA A 148 -14.86 4.35 -2.01
N LEU A 149 -16.03 4.96 -1.77
CA LEU A 149 -17.18 4.26 -1.18
C LEU A 149 -17.65 3.08 -2.04
N GLU A 150 -17.72 3.26 -3.35
CA GLU A 150 -18.14 2.18 -4.25
C GLU A 150 -17.14 1.01 -4.22
N ARG A 151 -15.85 1.28 -4.18
CA ARG A 151 -14.82 0.27 -4.02
C ARG A 151 -14.95 -0.50 -2.71
N LEU A 152 -15.20 0.19 -1.60
CA LEU A 152 -15.45 -0.45 -0.31
C LEU A 152 -16.70 -1.33 -0.34
N LYS A 153 -17.81 -0.88 -0.96
CA LYS A 153 -19.02 -1.71 -1.15
C LYS A 153 -18.73 -2.98 -1.98
N GLN A 154 -17.82 -2.91 -2.92
CA GLN A 154 -17.36 -4.07 -3.72
C GLN A 154 -16.42 -4.99 -2.94
N GLY A 155 -16.20 -4.78 -1.65
CA GLY A 155 -15.32 -5.60 -0.81
C GLY A 155 -13.83 -5.32 -1.02
N ARG A 156 -13.45 -4.16 -1.60
CA ARG A 156 -12.06 -3.80 -1.88
C ARG A 156 -11.36 -3.18 -0.68
N LEU A 157 -10.04 -3.25 -0.66
CA LEU A 157 -9.19 -2.56 0.32
C LEU A 157 -8.87 -1.15 -0.17
N LEU A 158 -8.93 -0.19 0.75
CA LEU A 158 -8.58 1.20 0.49
C LEU A 158 -7.46 1.62 1.45
N GLY A 159 -6.39 2.19 0.90
CA GLY A 159 -5.29 2.77 1.67
C GLY A 159 -5.40 4.29 1.72
N LEU A 160 -5.19 4.85 2.89
CA LEU A 160 -5.24 6.29 3.13
C LEU A 160 -4.06 6.73 3.98
N PHE A 161 -3.50 7.87 3.60
CA PHE A 161 -2.55 8.62 4.41
C PHE A 161 -3.26 9.88 4.92
N PRO A 162 -3.76 9.88 6.15
CA PRO A 162 -4.58 10.99 6.66
C PRO A 162 -3.88 12.34 6.66
N GLU A 163 -2.55 12.34 6.68
CA GLU A 163 -1.72 13.56 6.63
C GLU A 163 -1.84 14.31 5.28
N GLY A 164 -2.38 13.66 4.23
CA GLY A 164 -2.61 14.23 2.90
C GLY A 164 -1.35 14.58 2.11
N ARG A 165 -0.19 14.54 2.74
CA ARG A 165 1.13 14.82 2.15
C ARG A 165 2.23 14.05 2.87
N LEU A 166 3.42 14.02 2.28
CA LEU A 166 4.59 13.47 2.96
C LEU A 166 4.96 14.33 4.18
N ASN A 167 5.22 13.66 5.30
CA ASN A 167 5.82 14.28 6.46
C ASN A 167 7.35 14.28 6.27
N GLU A 168 7.90 15.43 5.90
CA GLU A 168 9.31 15.59 5.57
C GLU A 168 10.19 15.81 6.80
N GLU A 169 9.61 16.06 7.98
CA GLU A 169 10.36 16.22 9.23
C GLU A 169 11.18 14.99 9.55
N THR A 170 12.43 15.19 9.92
CA THR A 170 13.37 14.11 10.23
C THR A 170 14.12 14.39 11.53
N PRO A 171 14.01 13.54 12.54
CA PRO A 171 13.06 12.41 12.66
C PRO A 171 11.62 12.90 12.80
N SER A 172 10.64 12.11 12.32
CA SER A 172 9.22 12.44 12.54
C SER A 172 8.85 12.19 13.99
N GLU A 173 8.98 13.21 14.81
CA GLU A 173 8.56 13.17 16.23
C GLU A 173 7.06 13.43 16.41
N GLN A 174 6.40 13.93 15.37
CA GLN A 174 5.02 14.32 15.38
C GLN A 174 4.33 14.00 14.05
N LEU A 175 3.07 13.56 14.12
CA LEU A 175 2.20 13.48 12.95
C LEU A 175 1.71 14.85 12.53
N LEU A 176 1.50 15.04 11.23
CA LEU A 176 0.76 16.20 10.73
C LEU A 176 -0.71 16.11 11.13
N VAL A 177 -1.41 17.24 11.06
CA VAL A 177 -2.87 17.27 11.30
C VAL A 177 -3.55 16.43 10.22
N GLY A 178 -4.46 15.55 10.62
CA GLY A 178 -5.18 14.68 9.70
C GLY A 178 -6.27 15.42 8.91
N ASP A 179 -6.51 15.02 7.67
CA ASP A 179 -7.63 15.49 6.86
C ASP A 179 -8.94 14.84 7.32
N THR A 180 -9.98 15.64 7.52
CA THR A 180 -11.28 15.18 8.02
C THR A 180 -12.06 14.30 7.02
N GLY A 181 -11.64 14.26 5.78
CA GLY A 181 -12.19 13.36 4.76
C GLY A 181 -12.08 11.89 5.13
N ILE A 182 -11.04 11.50 5.90
CA ILE A 182 -10.92 10.14 6.39
C ILE A 182 -12.03 9.75 7.36
N ALA A 183 -12.37 10.64 8.29
CA ALA A 183 -13.45 10.40 9.24
C ALA A 183 -14.79 10.27 8.51
N TRP A 184 -15.04 11.16 7.55
CA TRP A 184 -16.25 11.09 6.75
C TRP A 184 -16.37 9.75 6.00
N LEU A 185 -15.30 9.33 5.35
CA LEU A 185 -15.26 8.07 4.59
C LEU A 185 -15.46 6.87 5.52
N ALA A 186 -14.76 6.83 6.66
CA ALA A 186 -14.85 5.74 7.64
C ALA A 186 -16.26 5.59 8.21
N LEU A 187 -16.91 6.70 8.60
CA LEU A 187 -18.25 6.69 9.13
C LEU A 187 -19.30 6.30 8.08
N LYS A 188 -19.13 6.75 6.82
CA LYS A 188 -20.06 6.42 5.72
C LYS A 188 -19.91 4.99 5.22
N ALA A 189 -18.70 4.47 5.16
CA ALA A 189 -18.45 3.11 4.71
C ALA A 189 -18.82 2.06 5.76
N ALA A 190 -18.73 2.40 7.03
CA ALA A 190 -18.97 1.51 8.18
C ALA A 190 -18.20 0.17 8.06
N VAL A 191 -16.94 0.25 7.62
CA VAL A 191 -16.02 -0.88 7.45
C VAL A 191 -14.87 -0.80 8.47
N PRO A 192 -14.16 -1.89 8.74
CA PRO A 192 -13.00 -1.86 9.62
C PRO A 192 -11.97 -0.82 9.18
N VAL A 193 -11.49 0.01 10.11
CA VAL A 193 -10.41 0.96 9.93
C VAL A 193 -9.17 0.44 10.65
N ILE A 194 -8.10 0.15 9.92
CA ILE A 194 -6.92 -0.55 10.41
C ILE A 194 -5.74 0.42 10.42
N PRO A 195 -5.25 0.82 11.60
CA PRO A 195 -4.09 1.68 11.70
C PRO A 195 -2.79 0.87 11.55
N ILE A 196 -1.87 1.38 10.74
CA ILE A 196 -0.53 0.82 10.54
C ILE A 196 0.47 1.96 10.68
N PHE A 197 1.44 1.83 11.58
CA PHE A 197 2.52 2.80 11.69
C PHE A 197 3.77 2.30 10.96
N ILE A 198 4.33 3.17 10.11
CA ILE A 198 5.53 2.90 9.31
C ILE A 198 6.69 3.65 9.96
N GLU A 199 7.66 2.90 10.44
CA GLU A 199 8.86 3.42 11.06
C GLU A 199 10.09 3.16 10.18
N ASN A 200 10.98 4.14 10.08
CA ASN A 200 12.23 4.06 9.33
C ASN A 200 12.06 3.77 7.81
N ALA A 201 10.97 4.24 7.21
CA ALA A 201 10.84 4.21 5.75
C ALA A 201 12.00 4.97 5.09
N PRO A 202 12.50 4.52 3.93
CA PRO A 202 13.59 5.20 3.25
C PRO A 202 13.17 6.61 2.84
N ARG A 203 14.04 7.60 3.07
CA ARG A 203 13.82 9.00 2.74
C ARG A 203 14.91 9.51 1.81
N SER A 204 14.56 10.39 0.89
CA SER A 204 15.47 11.04 -0.03
C SER A 204 14.84 12.33 -0.54
N PRO A 205 15.61 13.38 -0.82
CA PRO A 205 15.13 14.55 -1.53
C PRO A 205 14.62 14.23 -2.95
N SER A 206 15.11 13.12 -3.52
CA SER A 206 14.70 12.67 -4.85
C SER A 206 13.60 11.59 -4.74
N MET A 207 12.48 11.82 -5.43
CA MET A 207 11.37 10.87 -5.56
C MET A 207 11.77 9.55 -6.23
N VAL A 208 12.84 9.52 -7.01
CA VAL A 208 13.34 8.32 -7.69
C VAL A 208 14.40 7.62 -6.86
N TRP A 209 15.39 8.35 -6.35
CA TRP A 209 16.48 7.75 -5.59
C TRP A 209 16.03 7.14 -4.25
N VAL A 210 14.90 7.55 -3.71
CA VAL A 210 14.31 6.94 -2.50
C VAL A 210 14.09 5.42 -2.66
N PHE A 211 13.75 4.95 -3.85
CA PHE A 211 13.55 3.52 -4.13
C PHE A 211 14.84 2.70 -4.11
N PHE A 212 15.99 3.30 -4.21
CA PHE A 212 17.29 2.62 -4.20
C PHE A 212 18.01 2.75 -2.84
N ARG A 213 17.39 3.39 -1.85
CA ARG A 213 17.97 3.52 -0.52
C ARG A 213 17.67 2.29 0.33
N ARG A 214 18.76 1.74 0.91
CA ARG A 214 18.61 0.63 1.88
C ARG A 214 18.03 1.14 3.18
N SER A 215 17.04 0.41 3.70
CA SER A 215 16.37 0.74 4.96
C SER A 215 15.92 -0.50 5.72
N ARG A 216 15.82 -0.36 7.05
CA ARG A 216 15.21 -1.36 7.95
C ARG A 216 13.91 -0.80 8.47
N VAL A 217 12.82 -1.12 7.77
CA VAL A 217 11.48 -0.62 8.06
C VAL A 217 10.80 -1.51 9.09
N ARG A 218 10.09 -0.89 10.04
CA ARG A 218 9.16 -1.59 10.93
C ARG A 218 7.73 -1.20 10.55
N LEU A 219 6.89 -2.20 10.32
CA LEU A 219 5.45 -2.03 10.12
C LEU A 219 4.76 -2.49 11.40
N ILE A 220 4.19 -1.55 12.13
CA ILE A 220 3.51 -1.77 13.40
C ILE A 220 2.00 -1.79 13.12
N TYR A 221 1.38 -2.96 13.28
CA TYR A 221 -0.05 -3.15 13.03
C TYR A 221 -0.84 -2.92 14.31
N GLY A 222 -1.85 -2.07 14.23
CA GLY A 222 -2.84 -1.89 15.27
C GLY A 222 -4.07 -2.79 15.06
N GLN A 223 -4.90 -2.88 16.08
CA GLN A 223 -6.22 -3.51 15.98
C GLN A 223 -7.18 -2.60 15.21
N PRO A 224 -8.21 -3.15 14.55
CA PRO A 224 -9.27 -2.35 13.95
C PRO A 224 -9.83 -1.36 14.97
N LEU A 225 -10.02 -0.11 14.52
CA LEU A 225 -10.51 0.96 15.40
C LEU A 225 -12.01 0.81 15.65
N ASP A 226 -12.41 0.94 16.88
CA ASP A 226 -13.83 1.03 17.25
C ASP A 226 -14.33 2.46 17.01
N LEU A 227 -15.17 2.62 16.00
CA LEU A 227 -15.83 3.88 15.66
C LEU A 227 -17.33 3.87 15.98
N SER A 228 -17.81 2.87 16.71
CA SER A 228 -19.24 2.67 17.02
C SER A 228 -19.87 3.86 17.75
N ALA A 229 -19.09 4.53 18.60
CA ALA A 229 -19.55 5.71 19.34
C ALA A 229 -19.98 6.89 18.45
N TRP A 230 -19.52 6.93 17.20
CA TRP A 230 -19.82 8.01 16.25
C TRP A 230 -20.73 7.59 15.09
N GLN A 231 -20.96 6.28 14.94
CA GLN A 231 -21.83 5.76 13.88
C GLN A 231 -23.28 6.23 14.07
N GLY A 232 -23.93 6.57 12.95
CA GLY A 232 -25.33 7.04 12.97
C GLY A 232 -25.55 8.47 13.43
N LYS A 233 -24.55 9.13 14.01
CA LYS A 233 -24.65 10.55 14.40
C LYS A 233 -24.72 11.46 13.16
N ARG A 234 -25.37 12.62 13.34
CA ARG A 234 -25.39 13.67 12.30
C ARG A 234 -23.97 14.16 12.05
N THR A 235 -23.54 14.12 10.82
CA THR A 235 -22.23 14.60 10.41
C THR A 235 -22.12 16.12 10.62
N SER A 236 -21.15 16.56 11.41
CA SER A 236 -20.76 17.95 11.59
C SER A 236 -19.24 18.08 11.46
N PRO A 237 -18.71 19.29 11.22
CA PRO A 237 -17.26 19.51 11.18
C PRO A 237 -16.56 19.07 12.48
N GLU A 238 -17.20 19.32 13.62
CA GLU A 238 -16.67 18.97 14.95
C GLU A 238 -16.60 17.46 15.13
N LEU A 239 -17.66 16.73 14.73
CA LEU A 239 -17.69 15.27 14.76
C LEU A 239 -16.58 14.68 13.86
N LEU A 240 -16.40 15.22 12.67
CA LEU A 240 -15.37 14.77 11.76
C LEU A 240 -13.96 15.02 12.30
N ALA A 241 -13.73 16.20 12.92
CA ALA A 241 -12.47 16.50 13.59
C ALA A 241 -12.21 15.52 14.75
N GLU A 242 -13.21 15.24 15.59
CA GLU A 242 -13.09 14.30 16.71
C GLU A 242 -12.73 12.88 16.24
N VAL A 243 -13.39 12.37 15.22
CA VAL A 243 -13.11 11.04 14.66
C VAL A 243 -11.74 11.00 13.99
N THR A 244 -11.36 12.06 13.28
CA THR A 244 -10.01 12.18 12.70
C THR A 244 -8.95 12.16 13.79
N ASP A 245 -9.13 12.93 14.85
CA ASP A 245 -8.22 12.97 15.99
C ASP A 245 -8.11 11.61 16.69
N HIS A 246 -9.21 10.86 16.77
CA HIS A 246 -9.19 9.49 17.28
C HIS A 246 -8.33 8.55 16.42
N ILE A 247 -8.48 8.63 15.09
CA ILE A 247 -7.69 7.84 14.12
C ILE A 247 -6.22 8.23 14.21
N MET A 248 -5.91 9.52 14.14
CA MET A 248 -4.54 10.04 14.21
C MET A 248 -3.87 9.76 15.56
N GLY A 249 -4.60 9.91 16.65
CA GLY A 249 -4.13 9.56 17.99
C GLY A 249 -3.80 8.07 18.12
N SER A 250 -4.52 7.21 17.41
CA SER A 250 -4.22 5.77 17.35
C SER A 250 -2.93 5.49 16.58
N LEU A 251 -2.69 6.16 15.45
CA LEU A 251 -1.43 6.09 14.72
C LEU A 251 -0.26 6.60 15.57
N ALA A 252 -0.42 7.73 16.25
CA ALA A 252 0.60 8.31 17.12
C ALA A 252 0.99 7.36 18.27
N ARG A 253 0.00 6.72 18.91
CA ARG A 253 0.25 5.72 19.96
C ARG A 253 1.03 4.49 19.42
N LEU A 254 0.70 4.01 18.22
CA LEU A 254 1.44 2.90 17.60
C LEU A 254 2.89 3.25 17.34
N GLY A 255 3.17 4.48 16.92
CA GLY A 255 4.52 4.96 16.62
C GLY A 255 5.28 5.50 17.84
N GLY A 256 4.61 5.67 18.99
CA GLY A 256 5.22 6.31 20.16
C GLY A 256 5.60 7.77 19.90
N ILE A 257 4.89 8.47 19.00
CA ILE A 257 5.16 9.85 18.60
C ILE A 257 4.00 10.79 18.97
N ARG A 258 4.22 12.10 18.85
CA ARG A 258 3.22 13.12 19.23
C ARG A 258 2.19 13.31 18.12
N TYR A 259 1.02 13.74 18.53
CA TYR A 259 -0.03 14.26 17.66
C TYR A 259 -0.70 15.46 18.32
N SER A 260 -0.88 16.55 17.57
CA SER A 260 -1.63 17.72 18.00
C SER A 260 -3.01 17.70 17.36
N PRO A 261 -4.09 17.53 18.14
CA PRO A 261 -5.46 17.49 17.64
C PRO A 261 -5.89 18.77 16.93
N HIS A 262 -6.98 18.70 16.18
CA HIS A 262 -7.61 19.86 15.58
C HIS A 262 -7.97 20.89 16.66
N PRO A 263 -7.81 22.20 16.40
CA PRO A 263 -8.29 23.24 17.29
C PRO A 263 -9.79 23.06 17.53
N ARG A 264 -10.18 22.89 18.78
CA ARG A 264 -11.61 22.86 19.14
C ARG A 264 -12.14 24.27 19.21
N PRO A 265 -13.32 24.59 18.65
CA PRO A 265 -13.97 25.85 18.93
C PRO A 265 -14.17 25.96 20.46
N PRO A 266 -14.08 27.19 21.04
CA PRO A 266 -14.33 27.38 22.46
C PRO A 266 -15.71 26.83 22.82
N ALA A 267 -15.78 26.06 23.92
CA ALA A 267 -17.04 25.54 24.41
C ALA A 267 -18.01 26.72 24.54
N GLN A 268 -19.12 26.68 23.78
CA GLN A 268 -20.19 27.65 23.98
C GLN A 268 -20.67 27.44 25.39
N SER A 269 -20.38 28.41 26.27
CA SER A 269 -20.90 28.43 27.62
C SER A 269 -22.42 28.40 27.54
N ALA A 270 -23.01 27.33 28.08
CA ALA A 270 -24.43 27.12 28.19
C ALA A 270 -25.06 28.15 29.14
#